data_e21c6093ec55c817304cbade125d10c9
#
_entry.id   e21c6093ec55c817304cbade125d10c9
#
_cell.length_a   1.000
_cell.length_b   1.000
_cell.length_c   1.000
_cell.angle_alpha   90.00
_cell.angle_beta   90.00
_cell.angle_gamma   90.00
#
_symmetry.space_group_name_H-M   'P 1'
#
loop_
_entity.id
_entity.type
_entity.pdbx_description
1 polymer ?
#
loop_
_entity_poly.entity_id
_entity_poly.type
_entity_poly.pdbx_seq_one_letter_code
_entity_poly.pdbx_strand_id
1 'polypeptide(L)'
;MATTAESARPSPLERSWWLRAPAVLVAPRPVFVALRDESEHEVDRRQDALMTVIGLAGISGVLGTPVARTFLNDPSASVSIIPVWAFLGGAFYALAAYWVGGGLLFGAARRLGGLGSYRRARSLVALASAPLALSLFTLWPVRIAVYGVNLFRTGGDDWGPGDRTFGGLYYAAFGWSALLLVIGVRAVHGWSWGRSVATVGLASSLPVLLVLASRLH
;
A
#
# COMPACT_ATOMS: atom_id res chain seq x y z
N MET A 1 -35.10 10.46 36.75
CA MET A 1 -34.84 11.06 35.43
C MET A 1 -33.76 10.24 34.78
N ALA A 2 -34.12 9.30 33.89
CA ALA A 2 -33.18 8.48 33.13
C ALA A 2 -32.88 9.24 31.83
N THR A 3 -31.68 9.81 31.74
CA THR A 3 -31.15 10.38 30.48
C THR A 3 -30.90 9.22 29.54
N THR A 4 -31.83 8.99 28.62
CA THR A 4 -31.61 8.10 27.48
C THR A 4 -30.42 8.65 26.70
N ALA A 5 -29.27 7.98 26.85
CA ALA A 5 -28.13 8.22 25.99
C ALA A 5 -28.62 7.93 24.55
N GLU A 6 -28.89 8.97 23.81
CA GLU A 6 -29.14 8.93 22.36
C GLU A 6 -27.92 8.28 21.73
N SER A 7 -28.07 6.99 21.40
CA SER A 7 -27.02 6.25 20.72
C SER A 7 -26.73 6.96 19.41
N ALA A 8 -25.65 7.74 19.39
CA ALA A 8 -25.23 8.48 18.21
C ALA A 8 -25.23 7.52 17.00
N ARG A 9 -25.99 7.84 15.97
CA ARG A 9 -26.02 7.03 14.75
C ARG A 9 -24.60 6.93 14.20
N PRO A 10 -24.11 5.71 13.93
CA PRO A 10 -22.74 5.56 13.42
C PRO A 10 -22.55 6.40 12.17
N SER A 11 -21.42 7.08 12.07
CA SER A 11 -21.09 7.93 10.93
C SER A 11 -21.11 7.14 9.61
N PRO A 12 -21.29 7.78 8.46
CA PRO A 12 -21.21 7.08 7.16
C PRO A 12 -19.90 6.32 6.98
N LEU A 13 -18.79 6.82 7.54
CA LEU A 13 -17.47 6.17 7.51
C LEU A 13 -17.40 4.92 8.40
N GLU A 14 -18.21 4.86 9.45
CA GLU A 14 -18.33 3.68 10.30
C GLU A 14 -19.16 2.58 9.67
N ARG A 15 -20.21 2.97 8.91
CA ARG A 15 -21.12 2.02 8.24
C ARG A 15 -20.55 1.42 6.96
N SER A 16 -19.74 2.16 6.21
CA SER A 16 -19.30 1.79 4.87
C SER A 16 -17.77 1.85 4.77
N TRP A 17 -17.14 0.72 5.01
CA TRP A 17 -15.67 0.59 4.91
C TRP A 17 -15.14 0.91 3.49
N TRP A 18 -15.94 0.72 2.43
CA TRP A 18 -15.60 1.11 1.05
C TRP A 18 -15.24 2.60 0.93
N LEU A 19 -15.85 3.44 1.77
CA LEU A 19 -15.55 4.86 1.81
C LEU A 19 -14.21 5.16 2.51
N ARG A 20 -13.64 4.24 3.25
CA ARG A 20 -12.38 4.46 3.96
C ARG A 20 -11.17 4.45 3.05
N ALA A 21 -11.17 3.60 1.99
CA ALA A 21 -10.09 3.58 1.03
C ALA A 21 -9.93 4.93 0.29
N PRO A 22 -10.97 5.54 -0.29
CA PRO A 22 -10.86 6.90 -0.80
C PRO A 22 -10.70 7.95 0.30
N ALA A 23 -11.34 7.79 1.46
CA ALA A 23 -11.24 8.75 2.56
C ALA A 23 -9.82 8.84 3.14
N VAL A 24 -9.05 7.75 3.18
CA VAL A 24 -7.67 7.77 3.68
C VAL A 24 -6.76 8.64 2.81
N LEU A 25 -7.08 8.81 1.52
CA LEU A 25 -6.31 9.64 0.59
C LEU A 25 -6.47 11.14 0.89
N VAL A 26 -7.65 11.55 1.36
CA VAL A 26 -8.00 12.97 1.55
C VAL A 26 -7.98 13.34 3.03
N ALA A 27 -8.45 12.45 3.91
CA ALA A 27 -8.58 12.69 5.34
C ALA A 27 -8.03 11.48 6.14
N PRO A 28 -6.71 11.23 6.13
CA PRO A 28 -6.12 10.02 6.72
C PRO A 28 -6.32 9.92 8.23
N ARG A 29 -6.18 11.04 8.93
CA ARG A 29 -6.22 11.04 10.41
C ARG A 29 -7.51 10.48 10.99
N PRO A 30 -8.73 10.91 10.60
CA PRO A 30 -9.97 10.34 11.13
C PRO A 30 -10.14 8.85 10.80
N VAL A 31 -9.69 8.39 9.63
CA VAL A 31 -9.74 6.98 9.26
C VAL A 31 -8.86 6.13 10.17
N PHE A 32 -7.64 6.58 10.48
CA PHE A 32 -6.73 5.84 11.35
C PHE A 32 -7.11 5.96 12.85
N VAL A 33 -7.74 7.06 13.26
CA VAL A 33 -8.31 7.15 14.61
C VAL A 33 -9.46 6.18 14.77
N ALA A 34 -10.36 6.07 13.79
CA ALA A 34 -11.42 5.08 13.81
C ALA A 34 -10.87 3.64 13.90
N LEU A 35 -9.77 3.33 13.17
CA LEU A 35 -9.10 2.03 13.25
C LEU A 35 -8.53 1.74 14.66
N ARG A 36 -8.06 2.77 15.39
CA ARG A 36 -7.58 2.63 16.76
C ARG A 36 -8.71 2.18 17.71
N ASP A 37 -9.87 2.76 17.53
CA ASP A 37 -11.01 2.60 18.43
C ASP A 37 -11.86 1.35 18.12
N GLU A 38 -11.59 0.65 16.99
CA GLU A 38 -12.25 -0.59 16.61
C GLU A 38 -11.84 -1.79 17.47
N SER A 39 -12.79 -2.69 17.70
CA SER A 39 -12.51 -4.00 18.32
C SER A 39 -11.74 -4.91 17.34
N GLU A 40 -10.98 -5.86 17.89
CA GLU A 40 -10.25 -6.87 17.08
C GLU A 40 -11.19 -7.66 16.14
N HIS A 41 -12.43 -7.90 16.58
CA HIS A 41 -13.43 -8.61 15.80
C HIS A 41 -13.98 -7.79 14.61
N GLU A 42 -14.08 -6.48 14.75
CA GLU A 42 -14.46 -5.59 13.65
C GLU A 42 -13.34 -5.47 12.61
N VAL A 43 -12.10 -5.45 13.07
CA VAL A 43 -10.92 -5.48 12.18
C VAL A 43 -10.89 -6.77 11.35
N ASP A 44 -11.20 -7.92 11.94
CA ASP A 44 -11.27 -9.20 11.23
C ASP A 44 -12.36 -9.23 10.17
N ARG A 45 -13.55 -8.75 10.48
CA ARG A 45 -14.67 -8.73 9.51
C ARG A 45 -14.39 -7.89 8.26
N ARG A 46 -13.37 -7.05 8.30
CA ARG A 46 -12.99 -6.15 7.19
C ARG A 46 -11.74 -6.61 6.44
N GLN A 47 -11.23 -7.79 6.77
CA GLN A 47 -10.01 -8.30 6.19
C GLN A 47 -10.09 -8.40 4.66
N ASP A 48 -11.22 -8.86 4.09
CA ASP A 48 -11.38 -9.03 2.64
C ASP A 48 -11.20 -7.71 1.89
N ALA A 49 -11.72 -6.66 2.46
CA ALA A 49 -11.60 -5.32 1.91
C ALA A 49 -10.17 -4.79 1.91
N LEU A 50 -9.48 -4.98 3.02
CA LEU A 50 -8.08 -4.60 3.16
C LEU A 50 -7.21 -5.43 2.21
N MET A 51 -7.52 -6.71 2.05
CA MET A 51 -6.85 -7.59 1.08
C MET A 51 -7.07 -7.14 -0.36
N THR A 52 -8.25 -6.63 -0.69
CA THR A 52 -8.50 -6.04 -2.02
C THR A 52 -7.63 -4.82 -2.27
N VAL A 53 -7.57 -3.87 -1.33
CA VAL A 53 -6.74 -2.66 -1.48
C VAL A 53 -5.26 -3.01 -1.63
N ILE A 54 -4.73 -3.88 -0.76
CA ILE A 54 -3.32 -4.25 -0.83
C ILE A 54 -3.01 -5.13 -2.03
N GLY A 55 -3.97 -5.95 -2.49
CA GLY A 55 -3.86 -6.73 -3.72
C GLY A 55 -3.70 -5.84 -4.96
N LEU A 56 -4.55 -4.83 -5.10
CA LEU A 56 -4.46 -3.84 -6.17
C LEU A 56 -3.14 -3.05 -6.10
N ALA A 57 -2.71 -2.67 -4.91
CA ALA A 57 -1.41 -2.03 -4.70
C ALA A 57 -0.24 -2.97 -5.08
N GLY A 58 -0.36 -4.27 -4.79
CA GLY A 58 0.62 -5.29 -5.18
C GLY A 58 0.74 -5.43 -6.70
N ILE A 59 -0.39 -5.45 -7.42
CA ILE A 59 -0.41 -5.46 -8.90
C ILE A 59 0.30 -4.21 -9.45
N SER A 60 -0.05 -3.02 -8.93
CA SER A 60 0.64 -1.78 -9.31
C SER A 60 2.13 -1.84 -9.02
N GLY A 61 2.51 -2.39 -7.85
CA GLY A 61 3.91 -2.56 -7.43
C GLY A 61 4.70 -3.42 -8.40
N VAL A 62 4.15 -4.58 -8.74
CA VAL A 62 4.77 -5.55 -9.64
C VAL A 62 4.97 -4.99 -11.04
N LEU A 63 3.98 -4.29 -11.58
CA LEU A 63 4.10 -3.62 -12.89
C LEU A 63 5.20 -2.55 -12.88
N GLY A 64 5.49 -1.94 -11.75
CA GLY A 64 6.59 -0.98 -11.57
C GLY A 64 7.98 -1.61 -11.46
N THR A 65 8.09 -2.94 -11.37
CA THR A 65 9.39 -3.61 -11.25
C THR A 65 10.15 -3.65 -12.57
N PRO A 66 11.49 -3.65 -12.54
CA PRO A 66 12.31 -3.84 -13.75
C PRO A 66 12.00 -5.16 -14.48
N VAL A 67 11.58 -6.20 -13.74
CA VAL A 67 11.24 -7.51 -14.32
C VAL A 67 10.09 -7.42 -15.32
N ALA A 68 9.06 -6.62 -15.03
CA ALA A 68 7.93 -6.42 -15.93
C ALA A 68 8.37 -5.90 -17.31
N ARG A 69 9.45 -5.13 -17.36
CA ARG A 69 9.97 -4.52 -18.60
C ARG A 69 10.72 -5.48 -19.51
N THR A 70 10.93 -6.72 -19.09
CA THR A 70 11.69 -7.72 -19.86
C THR A 70 10.81 -8.81 -20.45
N PHE A 71 9.51 -8.85 -20.15
CA PHE A 71 8.64 -9.95 -20.57
C PHE A 71 8.49 -10.14 -22.08
N LEU A 72 8.51 -9.07 -22.86
CA LEU A 72 8.36 -9.12 -24.30
C LEU A 72 9.69 -9.03 -25.06
N ASN A 73 10.83 -9.19 -24.39
CA ASN A 73 12.12 -9.28 -25.05
C ASN A 73 12.31 -10.61 -25.78
N ASP A 74 11.67 -11.67 -25.32
CA ASP A 74 11.60 -12.94 -26.02
C ASP A 74 10.53 -12.86 -27.11
N PRO A 75 10.89 -13.07 -28.40
CA PRO A 75 9.93 -13.05 -29.51
C PRO A 75 8.81 -14.08 -29.37
N SER A 76 9.03 -15.16 -28.63
CA SER A 76 8.03 -16.21 -28.37
C SER A 76 7.04 -15.85 -27.28
N ALA A 77 7.32 -14.81 -26.50
CA ALA A 77 6.48 -14.42 -25.38
C ALA A 77 5.17 -13.77 -25.85
N SER A 78 4.05 -14.30 -25.38
CA SER A 78 2.73 -13.73 -25.66
C SER A 78 2.44 -12.54 -24.73
N VAL A 79 1.77 -11.51 -25.25
CA VAL A 79 1.31 -10.35 -24.48
C VAL A 79 0.43 -10.75 -23.31
N SER A 80 -0.27 -11.89 -23.38
CA SER A 80 -1.10 -12.43 -22.30
C SER A 80 -0.33 -12.80 -21.02
N ILE A 81 1.00 -12.93 -21.09
CA ILE A 81 1.83 -13.20 -19.92
C ILE A 81 1.80 -12.03 -18.92
N ILE A 82 1.65 -10.80 -19.42
CA ILE A 82 1.70 -9.58 -18.60
C ILE A 82 0.60 -9.53 -17.55
N PRO A 83 -0.70 -9.65 -17.90
CA PRO A 83 -1.77 -9.63 -16.90
C PRO A 83 -1.71 -10.83 -15.94
N VAL A 84 -1.33 -12.01 -16.44
CA VAL A 84 -1.17 -13.20 -15.60
C VAL A 84 -0.08 -12.98 -14.56
N TRP A 85 1.08 -12.51 -15.00
CA TRP A 85 2.20 -12.22 -14.10
C TRP A 85 1.87 -11.08 -13.13
N ALA A 86 1.24 -10.01 -13.61
CA ALA A 86 0.83 -8.89 -12.78
C ALA A 86 -0.12 -9.35 -11.67
N PHE A 87 -1.07 -10.23 -11.98
CA PHE A 87 -2.00 -10.79 -11.01
C PHE A 87 -1.28 -11.70 -10.00
N LEU A 88 -0.54 -12.71 -10.47
CA LEU A 88 0.14 -13.67 -9.58
C LEU A 88 1.25 -13.00 -8.76
N GLY A 89 2.11 -12.22 -9.42
CA GLY A 89 3.15 -11.46 -8.75
C GLY A 89 2.57 -10.42 -7.80
N GLY A 90 1.52 -9.72 -8.22
CA GLY A 90 0.80 -8.75 -7.39
C GLY A 90 0.20 -9.38 -6.15
N ALA A 91 -0.43 -10.56 -6.27
CA ALA A 91 -0.94 -11.31 -5.13
C ALA A 91 0.19 -11.71 -4.16
N PHE A 92 1.31 -12.21 -4.68
CA PHE A 92 2.48 -12.54 -3.87
C PHE A 92 3.04 -11.33 -3.11
N TYR A 93 3.23 -10.20 -3.80
CA TYR A 93 3.70 -8.96 -3.16
C TYR A 93 2.69 -8.43 -2.14
N ALA A 94 1.39 -8.52 -2.43
CA ALA A 94 0.33 -8.14 -1.51
C ALA A 94 0.37 -8.98 -0.23
N LEU A 95 0.47 -10.31 -0.37
CA LEU A 95 0.60 -11.22 0.78
C LEU A 95 1.87 -10.92 1.59
N ALA A 96 3.01 -10.76 0.92
CA ALA A 96 4.26 -10.42 1.58
C ALA A 96 4.16 -9.06 2.32
N ALA A 97 3.64 -8.02 1.67
CA ALA A 97 3.47 -6.71 2.28
C ALA A 97 2.50 -6.76 3.48
N TYR A 98 1.39 -7.48 3.34
CA TYR A 98 0.37 -7.59 4.38
C TYR A 98 0.88 -8.35 5.60
N TRP A 99 1.43 -9.56 5.38
CA TRP A 99 1.86 -10.42 6.48
C TRP A 99 3.24 -10.04 7.02
N VAL A 100 4.23 -9.95 6.14
CA VAL A 100 5.60 -9.64 6.56
C VAL A 100 5.74 -8.17 6.89
N GLY A 101 5.27 -7.26 6.04
CA GLY A 101 5.30 -5.82 6.29
C GLY A 101 4.53 -5.45 7.56
N GLY A 102 3.34 -6.02 7.76
CA GLY A 102 2.57 -5.88 8.99
C GLY A 102 3.32 -6.41 10.22
N GLY A 103 4.04 -7.54 10.08
CA GLY A 103 4.87 -8.12 11.14
C GLY A 103 6.06 -7.23 11.51
N LEU A 104 6.76 -6.70 10.51
CA LEU A 104 7.87 -5.77 10.71
C LEU A 104 7.40 -4.50 11.39
N LEU A 105 6.27 -3.94 10.95
CA LEU A 105 5.69 -2.75 11.56
C LEU A 105 5.28 -3.00 13.02
N PHE A 106 4.65 -4.14 13.29
CA PHE A 106 4.28 -4.55 14.64
C PHE A 106 5.50 -4.73 15.54
N GLY A 107 6.53 -5.44 15.07
CA GLY A 107 7.78 -5.65 15.81
C GLY A 107 8.51 -4.34 16.10
N ALA A 108 8.59 -3.43 15.12
CA ALA A 108 9.17 -2.10 15.27
C ALA A 108 8.38 -1.25 16.29
N ALA A 109 7.03 -1.26 16.19
CA ALA A 109 6.18 -0.56 17.16
C ALA A 109 6.37 -1.09 18.58
N ARG A 110 6.42 -2.40 18.77
CA ARG A 110 6.66 -3.03 20.09
C ARG A 110 8.02 -2.65 20.68
N ARG A 111 9.07 -2.64 19.88
CA ARG A 111 10.42 -2.22 20.33
C ARG A 111 10.44 -0.78 20.81
N LEU A 112 9.60 0.07 20.25
CA LEU A 112 9.44 1.46 20.64
C LEU A 112 8.34 1.68 21.68
N GLY A 113 7.84 0.62 22.34
CA GLY A 113 6.86 0.68 23.42
C GLY A 113 5.41 0.86 22.97
N GLY A 114 5.07 0.40 21.77
CA GLY A 114 3.69 0.35 21.28
C GLY A 114 2.92 -0.83 21.85
N LEU A 115 1.63 -0.62 22.13
CA LEU A 115 0.70 -1.62 22.66
C LEU A 115 -0.29 -2.14 21.59
N GLY A 116 -0.06 -1.84 20.30
CA GLY A 116 -0.94 -2.25 19.21
C GLY A 116 -0.92 -3.75 18.96
N SER A 117 -1.95 -4.26 18.27
CA SER A 117 -2.01 -5.66 17.83
C SER A 117 -1.39 -5.84 16.45
N TYR A 118 -0.98 -7.07 16.14
CA TYR A 118 -0.48 -7.46 14.82
C TYR A 118 -1.55 -7.23 13.72
N ARG A 119 -2.82 -7.47 14.04
CA ARG A 119 -3.94 -7.25 13.12
C ARG A 119 -4.06 -5.78 12.72
N ARG A 120 -3.98 -4.86 13.70
CA ARG A 120 -3.96 -3.40 13.41
C ARG A 120 -2.76 -2.97 12.60
N ALA A 121 -1.59 -3.53 12.84
CA ALA A 121 -0.40 -3.24 12.05
C ALA A 121 -0.60 -3.64 10.57
N ARG A 122 -1.18 -4.81 10.29
CA ARG A 122 -1.53 -5.23 8.93
C ARG A 122 -2.54 -4.31 8.28
N SER A 123 -3.58 -3.92 9.00
CA SER A 123 -4.60 -2.98 8.51
C SER A 123 -4.02 -1.61 8.19
N LEU A 124 -3.05 -1.13 9.00
CA LEU A 124 -2.31 0.10 8.70
C LEU A 124 -1.56 0.00 7.37
N VAL A 125 -0.84 -1.10 7.15
CA VAL A 125 -0.10 -1.33 5.89
C VAL A 125 -1.06 -1.35 4.71
N ALA A 126 -2.18 -2.08 4.83
CA ALA A 126 -3.17 -2.18 3.75
C ALA A 126 -3.82 -0.83 3.42
N LEU A 127 -4.27 -0.06 4.41
CA LEU A 127 -4.85 1.27 4.17
C LEU A 127 -3.82 2.27 3.66
N ALA A 128 -2.58 2.21 4.15
CA ALA A 128 -1.52 3.08 3.68
C ALA A 128 -1.11 2.80 2.21
N SER A 129 -1.40 1.61 1.68
CA SER A 129 -1.14 1.27 0.28
C SER A 129 -2.19 1.79 -0.71
N ALA A 130 -3.24 2.48 -0.25
CA ALA A 130 -4.31 3.02 -1.09
C ALA A 130 -3.82 3.93 -2.25
N PRO A 131 -2.80 4.80 -2.11
CA PRO A 131 -2.28 5.56 -3.25
C PRO A 131 -1.70 4.68 -4.36
N LEU A 132 -1.05 3.57 -4.00
CA LEU A 132 -0.55 2.61 -4.98
C LEU A 132 -1.69 1.84 -5.66
N ALA A 133 -2.73 1.46 -4.92
CA ALA A 133 -3.94 0.88 -5.50
C ALA A 133 -4.61 1.87 -6.48
N LEU A 134 -4.68 3.15 -6.13
CA LEU A 134 -5.22 4.19 -7.03
C LEU A 134 -4.37 4.34 -8.28
N SER A 135 -3.06 4.27 -8.18
CA SER A 135 -2.16 4.40 -9.34
C SER A 135 -2.39 3.31 -10.39
N LEU A 136 -2.91 2.13 -9.99
CA LEU A 136 -3.29 1.07 -10.92
C LEU A 136 -4.40 1.50 -11.89
N PHE A 137 -5.32 2.33 -11.44
CA PHE A 137 -6.47 2.78 -12.24
C PHE A 137 -6.24 4.14 -12.92
N THR A 138 -5.31 4.93 -12.43
CA THR A 138 -5.05 6.28 -12.97
C THR A 138 -3.78 6.34 -13.81
N LEU A 139 -2.66 5.85 -13.28
CA LEU A 139 -1.36 5.98 -13.90
C LEU A 139 -1.11 4.88 -14.95
N TRP A 140 -1.39 3.62 -14.59
CA TRP A 140 -1.08 2.47 -15.44
C TRP A 140 -1.86 2.43 -16.74
N PRO A 141 -3.19 2.69 -16.79
CA PRO A 141 -3.92 2.73 -18.05
C PRO A 141 -3.39 3.79 -19.03
N VAL A 142 -3.06 4.98 -18.50
CA VAL A 142 -2.51 6.07 -19.31
C VAL A 142 -1.13 5.69 -19.84
N ARG A 143 -0.27 5.11 -19.02
CA ARG A 143 1.07 4.68 -19.41
C ARG A 143 1.01 3.57 -20.47
N ILE A 144 0.11 2.60 -20.29
CA ILE A 144 -0.12 1.53 -21.29
C ILE A 144 -0.69 2.12 -22.59
N ALA A 145 -1.60 3.07 -22.52
CA ALA A 145 -2.16 3.72 -23.71
C ALA A 145 -1.11 4.52 -24.49
N VAL A 146 -0.15 5.15 -23.81
CA VAL A 146 0.93 5.93 -24.43
C VAL A 146 1.99 5.04 -25.07
N TYR A 147 2.46 4.03 -24.36
CA TYR A 147 3.62 3.20 -24.77
C TYR A 147 3.24 1.86 -25.38
N GLY A 148 2.00 1.42 -25.20
CA GLY A 148 1.55 0.13 -25.68
C GLY A 148 2.37 -1.03 -25.11
N VAL A 149 2.60 -2.03 -25.95
CA VAL A 149 3.39 -3.23 -25.59
C VAL A 149 4.88 -2.94 -25.38
N ASN A 150 5.39 -1.83 -25.94
CA ASN A 150 6.79 -1.45 -25.79
C ASN A 150 7.16 -1.14 -24.35
N LEU A 151 6.18 -0.73 -23.52
CA LEU A 151 6.36 -0.56 -22.09
C LEU A 151 6.98 -1.77 -21.38
N PHE A 152 6.78 -2.97 -21.93
CA PHE A 152 7.22 -4.26 -21.38
C PHE A 152 8.43 -4.85 -22.13
N ARG A 153 9.19 -4.00 -22.83
CA ARG A 153 10.44 -4.34 -23.51
C ARG A 153 11.58 -3.53 -22.96
N THR A 154 12.76 -4.15 -22.87
CA THR A 154 13.98 -3.43 -22.50
C THR A 154 14.36 -2.45 -23.62
N GLY A 155 14.56 -1.17 -23.28
CA GLY A 155 14.85 -0.15 -24.29
C GLY A 155 13.64 0.27 -25.14
N GLY A 156 12.44 -0.25 -24.86
CA GLY A 156 11.19 0.32 -25.34
C GLY A 156 10.97 1.70 -24.73
N ASP A 157 9.93 2.39 -24.94
CA ASP A 157 9.69 3.83 -24.69
C ASP A 157 9.98 4.37 -23.27
N ASP A 158 10.89 3.72 -22.56
CA ASP A 158 11.32 4.12 -21.21
C ASP A 158 12.30 5.30 -21.18
N TRP A 159 12.80 5.69 -22.34
CA TRP A 159 13.80 6.73 -22.47
C TRP A 159 13.18 8.02 -23.00
N GLY A 160 12.88 8.94 -22.09
CA GLY A 160 12.39 10.24 -22.51
C GLY A 160 11.73 11.04 -21.40
N PRO A 161 11.26 12.26 -21.70
CA PRO A 161 10.57 13.10 -20.71
C PRO A 161 9.32 12.45 -20.11
N GLY A 162 8.61 11.65 -20.90
CA GLY A 162 7.41 10.92 -20.49
C GLY A 162 7.68 9.88 -19.40
N ASP A 163 8.75 9.08 -19.54
CA ASP A 163 9.10 8.08 -18.53
C ASP A 163 9.45 8.73 -17.17
N ARG A 164 10.20 9.83 -17.20
CA ARG A 164 10.51 10.60 -15.97
C ARG A 164 9.25 11.12 -15.29
N THR A 165 8.27 11.59 -16.06
CA THR A 165 6.98 12.07 -15.52
C THR A 165 6.20 10.92 -14.89
N PHE A 166 6.03 9.82 -15.60
CA PHE A 166 5.32 8.65 -15.07
C PHE A 166 6.05 8.02 -13.89
N GLY A 167 7.37 7.93 -13.94
CA GLY A 167 8.20 7.48 -12.84
C GLY A 167 8.06 8.39 -11.63
N GLY A 168 8.11 9.70 -11.82
CA GLY A 168 7.92 10.70 -10.78
C GLY A 168 6.55 10.58 -10.10
N LEU A 169 5.48 10.43 -10.87
CA LEU A 169 4.12 10.23 -10.34
C LEU A 169 3.99 8.91 -9.56
N TYR A 170 4.62 7.85 -10.05
CA TYR A 170 4.63 6.57 -9.34
C TYR A 170 5.39 6.65 -8.01
N TYR A 171 6.57 7.27 -7.99
CA TYR A 171 7.32 7.53 -6.75
C TYR A 171 6.58 8.47 -5.81
N ALA A 172 5.82 9.43 -6.32
CA ALA A 172 4.97 10.29 -5.51
C ALA A 172 3.85 9.47 -4.81
N ALA A 173 3.22 8.52 -5.52
CA ALA A 173 2.26 7.60 -4.92
C ALA A 173 2.90 6.73 -3.83
N PHE A 174 4.14 6.27 -4.04
CA PHE A 174 4.91 5.52 -3.06
C PHE A 174 5.25 6.35 -1.82
N GLY A 175 5.73 7.58 -2.03
CA GLY A 175 6.01 8.55 -0.95
C GLY A 175 4.75 8.89 -0.15
N TRP A 176 3.61 9.06 -0.83
CA TRP A 176 2.33 9.28 -0.17
C TRP A 176 1.91 8.07 0.68
N SER A 177 2.09 6.84 0.19
CA SER A 177 1.84 5.62 0.96
C SER A 177 2.72 5.56 2.22
N ALA A 178 4.00 5.89 2.11
CA ALA A 178 4.89 5.95 3.27
C ALA A 178 4.45 7.02 4.29
N LEU A 179 4.04 8.19 3.81
CA LEU A 179 3.52 9.26 4.67
C LEU A 179 2.22 8.83 5.38
N LEU A 180 1.31 8.18 4.66
CA LEU A 180 0.08 7.64 5.25
C LEU A 180 0.39 6.59 6.33
N LEU A 181 1.41 5.76 6.14
CA LEU A 181 1.83 4.80 7.15
C LEU A 181 2.34 5.50 8.42
N VAL A 182 3.14 6.57 8.27
CA VAL A 182 3.60 7.38 9.41
C VAL A 182 2.43 8.05 10.13
N ILE A 183 1.48 8.64 9.38
CA ILE A 183 0.27 9.25 9.94
C ILE A 183 -0.57 8.20 10.68
N GLY A 184 -0.70 7.00 10.09
CA GLY A 184 -1.43 5.88 10.69
C GLY A 184 -0.82 5.41 12.01
N VAL A 185 0.50 5.17 12.03
CA VAL A 185 1.22 4.82 13.26
C VAL A 185 1.04 5.88 14.33
N ARG A 186 1.18 7.16 13.94
CA ARG A 186 0.98 8.29 14.84
C ARG A 186 -0.44 8.34 15.41
N ALA A 187 -1.45 8.17 14.57
CA ALA A 187 -2.86 8.23 14.97
C ALA A 187 -3.25 7.08 15.89
N VAL A 188 -2.80 5.85 15.58
CA VAL A 188 -3.13 4.65 16.35
C VAL A 188 -2.45 4.65 17.72
N HIS A 189 -1.20 5.09 17.80
CA HIS A 189 -0.44 5.05 19.06
C HIS A 189 -0.45 6.38 19.84
N GLY A 190 -0.96 7.47 19.25
CA GLY A 190 -0.91 8.80 19.88
C GLY A 190 0.51 9.38 20.01
N TRP A 191 1.45 8.94 19.16
CA TRP A 191 2.86 9.26 19.29
C TRP A 191 3.26 10.59 18.62
N SER A 192 4.46 11.05 18.96
CA SER A 192 5.11 12.16 18.26
C SER A 192 5.50 11.75 16.81
N TRP A 193 5.70 12.73 15.95
CA TRP A 193 6.16 12.49 14.59
C TRP A 193 7.47 11.72 14.53
N GLY A 194 8.48 12.12 15.34
CA GLY A 194 9.80 11.47 15.36
C GLY A 194 9.71 9.99 15.69
N ARG A 195 8.91 9.61 16.69
CA ARG A 195 8.73 8.21 17.08
C ARG A 195 8.00 7.41 16.00
N SER A 196 7.02 8.01 15.34
CA SER A 196 6.27 7.36 14.24
C SER A 196 7.16 7.15 13.01
N VAL A 197 7.97 8.16 12.64
CA VAL A 197 8.96 8.05 11.57
C VAL A 197 10.01 6.98 11.88
N ALA A 198 10.53 6.96 13.11
CA ALA A 198 11.49 5.94 13.56
C ALA A 198 10.90 4.52 13.47
N THR A 199 9.61 4.35 13.82
CA THR A 199 8.91 3.07 13.72
C THR A 199 8.82 2.60 12.27
N VAL A 200 8.39 3.46 11.36
CA VAL A 200 8.28 3.13 9.93
C VAL A 200 9.66 2.90 9.33
N GLY A 201 10.65 3.73 9.65
CA GLY A 201 12.04 3.55 9.22
C GLY A 201 12.62 2.22 9.67
N LEU A 202 12.42 1.84 10.93
CA LEU A 202 12.85 0.54 11.48
C LEU A 202 12.14 -0.63 10.79
N ALA A 203 10.83 -0.52 10.56
CA ALA A 203 10.08 -1.55 9.85
C ALA A 203 10.53 -1.72 8.39
N SER A 204 10.90 -0.62 7.72
CA SER A 204 11.34 -0.60 6.33
C SER A 204 12.83 -0.97 6.16
N SER A 205 13.62 -1.00 7.22
CA SER A 205 15.07 -1.23 7.15
C SER A 205 15.41 -2.58 6.52
N LEU A 206 14.75 -3.66 6.92
CA LEU A 206 14.99 -4.99 6.37
C LEU A 206 14.66 -5.10 4.88
N PRO A 207 13.47 -4.71 4.38
CA PRO A 207 13.18 -4.70 2.95
C PRO A 207 14.17 -3.84 2.14
N VAL A 208 14.54 -2.66 2.65
CA VAL A 208 15.49 -1.78 1.98
C VAL A 208 16.88 -2.43 1.89
N LEU A 209 17.36 -3.04 2.97
CA LEU A 209 18.63 -3.75 2.98
C LEU A 209 18.64 -4.93 2.00
N LEU A 210 17.55 -5.68 1.90
CA LEU A 210 17.43 -6.77 0.93
C LEU A 210 17.49 -6.26 -0.52
N VAL A 211 16.80 -5.16 -0.82
CA VAL A 211 16.83 -4.52 -2.16
C VAL A 211 18.24 -4.00 -2.46
N LEU A 212 18.92 -3.37 -1.51
CA LEU A 212 20.29 -2.90 -1.71
C LEU A 212 21.27 -4.06 -1.92
N ALA A 213 21.13 -5.13 -1.12
CA ALA A 213 21.97 -6.32 -1.28
C ALA A 213 21.78 -6.99 -2.66
N SER A 214 20.57 -7.05 -3.18
CA SER A 214 20.29 -7.60 -4.53
C SER A 214 20.87 -6.77 -5.68
N ARG A 215 21.28 -5.53 -5.44
CA ARG A 215 21.92 -4.66 -6.43
C ARG A 215 23.45 -4.81 -6.48
N LEU A 216 24.03 -5.49 -5.50
CA LEU A 216 25.47 -5.69 -5.38
C LEU A 216 25.96 -7.01 -6.05
N HIS A 217 25.02 -7.82 -6.49
CA HIS A 217 25.23 -9.06 -7.25
C HIS A 217 24.73 -8.93 -8.68
#